data_5c7c0283d3695103d50ed2ad57c604c6
#
_entry.id   5c7c0283d3695103d50ed2ad57c604c6
#
_cell.length_a   1.000
_cell.length_b   1.000
_cell.length_c   1.000
_cell.angle_alpha   90.00
_cell.angle_beta   90.00
_cell.angle_gamma   90.00
#
_symmetry.space_group_name_H-M   'P 1'
#
loop_
_entity.id
_entity.type
_entity.pdbx_description
1 polymer ?
#
loop_
_entity_poly.entity_id
_entity_poly.type
_entity_poly.pdbx_seq_one_letter_code
_entity_poly.pdbx_strand_id
1 'polypeptide(L)'
;TSQPLLKNIEPFQDKVTIHYGDMTDGSSIHKAIKSCNPDEIYNFAGMSQVWQSYKSPLTTMDINCVGLIRIIESVLSLELDCKIYQATSSECFGKVMETPQTEKTPFYPRSPYGVSKLYGHWITKNYRESYGMYACSGILFNHESERRGAEFVTRKITIAVAKIKHGLQDVLELGNLDAKRDWG
;
A
#
# COMPACT_ATOMS: atom_id res chain seq x y z
N THR A 1 10.50 -2.71 3.87
CA THR A 1 10.46 -1.96 2.62
C THR A 1 11.30 -2.67 1.56
N SER A 2 10.84 -2.68 0.32
CA SER A 2 11.59 -3.18 -0.83
C SER A 2 12.79 -2.28 -1.20
N GLN A 3 12.87 -1.11 -0.63
CA GLN A 3 13.96 -0.16 -0.82
C GLN A 3 14.86 -0.18 0.43
N PRO A 4 16.07 -0.74 0.35
CA PRO A 4 16.97 -0.86 1.51
C PRO A 4 17.53 0.48 1.98
N LEU A 5 17.27 1.54 1.26
CA LEU A 5 17.77 2.86 1.56
C LEU A 5 16.63 3.84 1.70
N LEU A 6 16.69 4.56 2.76
CA LEU A 6 15.81 5.68 3.08
C LEU A 6 16.04 6.89 2.13
N LYS A 7 16.44 6.64 0.86
CA LYS A 7 16.72 7.68 -0.14
C LYS A 7 15.67 8.75 -0.24
N ASN A 8 14.41 8.34 -0.15
CA ASN A 8 13.29 9.27 -0.23
C ASN A 8 13.11 10.09 1.04
N ILE A 9 13.68 9.63 2.16
CA ILE A 9 13.62 10.29 3.47
C ILE A 9 14.90 11.08 3.74
N GLU A 10 16.02 10.72 3.10
CA GLU A 10 17.34 11.35 3.30
C GLU A 10 17.29 12.89 3.30
N PRO A 11 16.57 13.57 2.39
CA PRO A 11 16.47 15.03 2.42
C PRO A 11 15.69 15.60 3.62
N PHE A 12 15.04 14.74 4.41
CA PHE A 12 14.18 15.12 5.53
C PHE A 12 14.58 14.46 6.85
N GLN A 13 15.73 13.80 6.91
CA GLN A 13 16.17 13.03 8.09
C GLN A 13 16.14 13.86 9.38
N ASP A 14 16.52 15.13 9.31
CA ASP A 14 16.51 16.03 10.45
C ASP A 14 15.11 16.47 10.92
N LYS A 15 14.09 16.16 10.12
CA LYS A 15 12.70 16.55 10.38
C LYS A 15 11.80 15.40 10.77
N VAL A 16 12.30 14.17 10.78
CA VAL A 16 11.52 12.95 11.05
C VAL A 16 12.24 12.07 12.06
N THR A 17 11.47 11.42 12.91
CA THR A 17 11.96 10.35 13.78
C THR A 17 11.69 9.01 13.11
N ILE A 18 12.74 8.19 12.95
CA ILE A 18 12.64 6.88 12.29
C ILE A 18 12.50 5.80 13.35
N HIS A 19 11.41 5.02 13.25
CA HIS A 19 11.20 3.83 14.04
C HIS A 19 11.28 2.59 13.15
N TYR A 20 11.92 1.53 13.65
CA TYR A 20 11.97 0.26 12.95
C TYR A 20 10.84 -0.64 13.44
N GLY A 21 10.10 -1.22 12.51
CA GLY A 21 9.02 -2.14 12.79
C GLY A 21 8.78 -3.08 11.61
N ASP A 22 8.21 -4.23 11.91
CA ASP A 22 7.80 -5.23 10.92
C ASP A 22 6.31 -5.48 11.03
N MET A 23 5.58 -5.46 9.91
CA MET A 23 4.14 -5.70 9.87
C MET A 23 3.77 -7.11 10.34
N THR A 24 4.73 -8.04 10.36
CA THR A 24 4.55 -9.39 10.90
C THR A 24 4.84 -9.50 12.40
N ASP A 25 5.43 -8.46 13.00
CA ASP A 25 5.74 -8.39 14.43
C ASP A 25 4.91 -7.31 15.15
N GLY A 26 3.83 -7.74 15.80
CA GLY A 26 2.95 -6.86 16.58
C GLY A 26 3.66 -6.13 17.72
N SER A 27 4.68 -6.73 18.31
CA SER A 27 5.46 -6.12 19.40
C SER A 27 6.24 -4.90 18.90
N SER A 28 6.86 -5.00 17.71
CA SER A 28 7.60 -3.87 17.12
C SER A 28 6.66 -2.73 16.73
N ILE A 29 5.49 -3.05 16.15
CA ILE A 29 4.47 -2.06 15.80
C ILE A 29 3.95 -1.35 17.07
N HIS A 30 3.57 -2.13 18.09
CA HIS A 30 3.06 -1.57 19.34
C HIS A 30 4.08 -0.63 20.00
N LYS A 31 5.36 -1.04 20.07
CA LYS A 31 6.43 -0.19 20.61
C LYS A 31 6.60 1.11 19.82
N ALA A 32 6.57 1.02 18.49
CA ALA A 32 6.69 2.21 17.63
C ALA A 32 5.51 3.18 17.88
N ILE A 33 4.27 2.70 17.85
CA ILE A 33 3.07 3.52 18.08
C ILE A 33 3.11 4.13 19.49
N LYS A 34 3.44 3.35 20.52
CA LYS A 34 3.56 3.81 21.90
C LYS A 34 4.60 4.92 22.04
N SER A 35 5.75 4.79 21.40
CA SER A 35 6.83 5.80 21.49
C SER A 35 6.52 7.08 20.71
N CYS A 36 5.77 6.98 19.60
CA CYS A 36 5.35 8.14 18.81
C CYS A 36 4.18 8.87 19.44
N ASN A 37 3.26 8.16 20.10
CA ASN A 37 1.96 8.68 20.57
C ASN A 37 1.28 9.55 19.50
N PRO A 38 0.96 8.97 18.31
CA PRO A 38 0.57 9.74 17.15
C PRO A 38 -0.88 10.24 17.23
N ASP A 39 -1.13 11.42 16.70
CA ASP A 39 -2.50 11.95 16.45
C ASP A 39 -3.10 11.31 15.19
N GLU A 40 -2.27 10.94 14.22
CA GLU A 40 -2.69 10.37 12.94
C GLU A 40 -1.72 9.26 12.48
N ILE A 41 -2.28 8.18 11.94
CA ILE A 41 -1.52 7.08 11.32
C ILE A 41 -1.93 6.94 9.86
N TYR A 42 -0.97 7.06 8.95
CA TYR A 42 -1.13 6.80 7.52
C TYR A 42 -0.47 5.47 7.17
N ASN A 43 -1.27 4.40 7.10
CA ASN A 43 -0.74 3.09 6.79
C ASN A 43 -0.59 2.85 5.29
N PHE A 44 0.61 3.03 4.78
CA PHE A 44 1.04 2.64 3.43
C PHE A 44 1.87 1.36 3.43
N ALA A 45 2.13 0.76 4.58
CA ALA A 45 2.90 -0.46 4.68
C ALA A 45 2.15 -1.63 4.03
N GLY A 46 2.86 -2.44 3.27
CA GLY A 46 2.29 -3.61 2.62
C GLY A 46 3.11 -4.15 1.46
N MET A 47 2.81 -5.39 1.09
CA MET A 47 3.25 -5.93 -0.19
C MET A 47 2.37 -5.37 -1.29
N SER A 48 2.96 -4.61 -2.23
CA SER A 48 2.22 -3.85 -3.25
C SER A 48 2.30 -4.45 -4.66
N GLN A 49 3.09 -5.49 -4.84
CA GLN A 49 3.29 -6.11 -6.16
C GLN A 49 2.28 -7.25 -6.39
N VAL A 50 1.37 -7.05 -7.33
CA VAL A 50 0.31 -8.02 -7.67
C VAL A 50 0.89 -9.39 -8.01
N TRP A 51 1.91 -9.44 -8.88
CA TRP A 51 2.53 -10.72 -9.30
C TRP A 51 3.20 -11.47 -8.15
N GLN A 52 3.80 -10.74 -7.19
CA GLN A 52 4.41 -11.34 -6.01
C GLN A 52 3.37 -11.96 -5.08
N SER A 53 2.17 -11.39 -5.01
CA SER A 53 1.10 -11.93 -4.18
C SER A 53 0.65 -13.34 -4.59
N TYR A 54 0.78 -13.70 -5.87
CA TYR A 54 0.53 -15.08 -6.34
C TYR A 54 1.61 -16.05 -5.90
N LYS A 55 2.86 -15.58 -5.78
CA LYS A 55 3.98 -16.42 -5.34
C LYS A 55 4.03 -16.60 -3.83
N SER A 56 3.57 -15.62 -3.09
CA SER A 56 3.64 -15.59 -1.62
C SER A 56 2.32 -15.10 -1.02
N PRO A 57 1.20 -15.81 -1.24
CA PRO A 57 -0.13 -15.35 -0.81
C PRO A 57 -0.24 -15.26 0.71
N LEU A 58 0.30 -16.20 1.47
CA LEU A 58 0.26 -16.19 2.93
C LEU A 58 1.01 -14.99 3.51
N THR A 59 2.21 -14.70 3.01
CA THR A 59 2.99 -13.53 3.43
C THR A 59 2.25 -12.24 3.07
N THR A 60 1.61 -12.19 1.89
CA THR A 60 0.79 -11.04 1.49
C THR A 60 -0.36 -10.81 2.47
N MET A 61 -1.06 -11.87 2.87
CA MET A 61 -2.16 -11.78 3.83
C MET A 61 -1.67 -11.37 5.22
N ASP A 62 -0.57 -11.96 5.72
CA ASP A 62 -0.04 -11.61 7.03
C ASP A 62 0.37 -10.13 7.10
N ILE A 63 1.10 -9.65 6.09
CA ILE A 63 1.54 -8.25 6.05
C ILE A 63 0.36 -7.29 5.84
N ASN A 64 -0.48 -7.52 4.83
CA ASN A 64 -1.49 -6.56 4.42
C ASN A 64 -2.77 -6.61 5.28
N CYS A 65 -3.16 -7.79 5.77
CA CYS A 65 -4.38 -7.97 6.55
C CYS A 65 -4.08 -7.98 8.04
N VAL A 66 -3.27 -8.96 8.50
CA VAL A 66 -2.99 -9.10 9.93
C VAL A 66 -2.14 -7.94 10.44
N GLY A 67 -1.21 -7.44 9.62
CA GLY A 67 -0.42 -6.24 9.93
C GLY A 67 -1.27 -5.01 10.20
N LEU A 68 -2.34 -4.80 9.43
CA LEU A 68 -3.29 -3.71 9.70
C LEU A 68 -4.00 -3.91 11.04
N ILE A 69 -4.42 -5.13 11.36
CA ILE A 69 -5.04 -5.42 12.67
C ILE A 69 -4.05 -5.11 13.79
N ARG A 70 -2.77 -5.49 13.65
CA ARG A 70 -1.74 -5.17 14.65
C ARG A 70 -1.62 -3.67 14.93
N ILE A 71 -1.76 -2.83 13.89
CA ILE A 71 -1.80 -1.38 14.06
C ILE A 71 -3.05 -0.96 14.85
N ILE A 72 -4.23 -1.38 14.39
CA ILE A 72 -5.51 -0.97 14.98
C ILE A 72 -5.61 -1.44 16.44
N GLU A 73 -5.28 -2.70 16.72
CA GLU A 73 -5.27 -3.24 18.08
C GLU A 73 -4.26 -2.53 18.99
N SER A 74 -3.12 -2.09 18.43
CA SER A 74 -2.15 -1.30 19.20
C SER A 74 -2.71 0.06 19.58
N VAL A 75 -3.44 0.74 18.69
CA VAL A 75 -4.10 2.01 18.96
C VAL A 75 -5.18 1.84 20.04
N LEU A 76 -6.01 0.80 19.92
CA LEU A 76 -7.06 0.48 20.91
C LEU A 76 -6.46 0.14 22.29
N SER A 77 -5.46 -0.73 22.34
CA SER A 77 -4.85 -1.16 23.61
C SER A 77 -4.09 -0.05 24.33
N LEU A 78 -3.65 0.97 23.60
CA LEU A 78 -3.02 2.17 24.16
C LEU A 78 -4.02 3.29 24.45
N GLU A 79 -5.31 3.06 24.19
CA GLU A 79 -6.39 4.03 24.37
C GLU A 79 -6.11 5.38 23.71
N LEU A 80 -5.49 5.35 22.50
CA LEU A 80 -5.13 6.57 21.78
C LEU A 80 -6.32 7.13 21.00
N ASP A 81 -6.54 8.45 21.13
CA ASP A 81 -7.43 9.20 20.22
C ASP A 81 -6.69 9.51 18.92
N CYS A 82 -6.49 8.49 18.10
CA CYS A 82 -5.67 8.53 16.91
C CYS A 82 -6.52 8.25 15.66
N LYS A 83 -6.38 9.10 14.65
CA LYS A 83 -7.03 8.89 13.35
C LYS A 83 -6.22 7.94 12.49
N ILE A 84 -6.89 6.99 11.83
CA ILE A 84 -6.24 5.99 11.00
C ILE A 84 -6.67 6.13 9.54
N TYR A 85 -5.71 6.34 8.65
CA TYR A 85 -5.90 6.23 7.21
C TYR A 85 -5.27 4.94 6.71
N GLN A 86 -6.08 4.06 6.12
CA GLN A 86 -5.64 2.82 5.47
C GLN A 86 -5.58 2.98 3.96
N ALA A 87 -4.40 2.83 3.39
CA ALA A 87 -4.23 2.78 1.94
C ALA A 87 -4.77 1.45 1.40
N THR A 88 -5.91 1.48 0.69
CA THR A 88 -6.40 0.37 -0.11
C THR A 88 -5.99 0.55 -1.58
N SER A 89 -6.69 -0.06 -2.52
CA SER A 89 -6.26 -0.04 -3.91
C SER A 89 -7.44 -0.18 -4.86
N SER A 90 -7.37 0.40 -6.04
CA SER A 90 -8.28 0.15 -7.16
C SER A 90 -8.31 -1.33 -7.58
N GLU A 91 -7.29 -2.13 -7.24
CA GLU A 91 -7.30 -3.59 -7.42
C GLU A 91 -8.41 -4.31 -6.63
N CYS A 92 -9.05 -3.62 -5.68
CA CYS A 92 -10.29 -4.11 -5.04
C CYS A 92 -11.42 -4.26 -6.04
N PHE A 93 -11.52 -3.38 -7.05
CA PHE A 93 -12.53 -3.48 -8.12
C PHE A 93 -12.25 -4.65 -9.07
N GLY A 94 -10.98 -4.96 -9.35
CA GLY A 94 -10.53 -6.12 -10.12
C GLY A 94 -11.24 -6.26 -11.46
N LYS A 95 -12.20 -7.21 -11.58
CA LYS A 95 -13.11 -7.28 -12.73
C LYS A 95 -14.20 -6.23 -12.58
N VAL A 96 -13.98 -5.09 -13.17
CA VAL A 96 -14.84 -3.91 -13.07
C VAL A 96 -16.28 -4.25 -13.49
N MET A 97 -17.22 -3.95 -12.62
CA MET A 97 -18.64 -4.25 -12.80
C MET A 97 -19.43 -3.09 -13.41
N GLU A 98 -18.92 -1.86 -13.27
CA GLU A 98 -19.48 -0.64 -13.84
C GLU A 98 -18.39 0.41 -14.11
N THR A 99 -18.68 1.34 -15.01
CA THR A 99 -17.77 2.44 -15.38
C THR A 99 -18.57 3.73 -15.53
N PRO A 100 -18.16 4.85 -14.91
CA PRO A 100 -17.02 4.98 -13.99
C PRO A 100 -17.27 4.27 -12.65
N GLN A 101 -16.18 3.88 -11.93
CA GLN A 101 -16.28 3.36 -10.58
C GLN A 101 -16.60 4.47 -9.60
N THR A 102 -17.35 4.11 -8.55
CA THR A 102 -17.67 4.94 -7.40
C THR A 102 -17.44 4.14 -6.11
N GLU A 103 -17.61 4.76 -4.97
CA GLU A 103 -17.54 4.07 -3.66
C GLU A 103 -18.66 3.03 -3.48
N LYS A 104 -19.67 3.02 -4.36
CA LYS A 104 -20.77 2.06 -4.36
C LYS A 104 -20.56 0.91 -5.34
N THR A 105 -19.58 1.04 -6.23
CA THR A 105 -19.26 0.00 -7.22
C THR A 105 -18.91 -1.31 -6.52
N PRO A 106 -19.53 -2.44 -6.88
CA PRO A 106 -19.21 -3.74 -6.31
C PRO A 106 -17.73 -4.11 -6.51
N PHE A 107 -17.11 -4.61 -5.46
CA PHE A 107 -15.75 -5.11 -5.51
C PHE A 107 -15.69 -6.53 -6.08
N TYR A 108 -14.74 -6.79 -6.95
CA TYR A 108 -14.48 -8.12 -7.51
C TYR A 108 -12.97 -8.35 -7.74
N PRO A 109 -12.16 -8.41 -6.65
CA PRO A 109 -10.71 -8.52 -6.77
C PRO A 109 -10.29 -9.78 -7.53
N ARG A 110 -9.19 -9.70 -8.28
CA ARG A 110 -8.70 -10.76 -9.16
C ARG A 110 -7.29 -11.25 -8.79
N SER A 111 -6.79 -10.84 -7.63
CA SER A 111 -5.47 -11.26 -7.14
C SER A 111 -5.47 -11.39 -5.62
N PRO A 112 -4.56 -12.20 -5.02
CA PRO A 112 -4.39 -12.23 -3.57
C PRO A 112 -4.09 -10.84 -2.99
N TYR A 113 -3.34 -10.00 -3.71
CA TYR A 113 -3.13 -8.59 -3.35
C TYR A 113 -4.45 -7.82 -3.30
N GLY A 114 -5.27 -7.87 -4.37
CA GLY A 114 -6.57 -7.20 -4.41
C GLY A 114 -7.49 -7.65 -3.27
N VAL A 115 -7.53 -8.96 -2.99
CA VAL A 115 -8.29 -9.53 -1.86
C VAL A 115 -7.77 -8.99 -0.53
N SER A 116 -6.45 -8.92 -0.33
CA SER A 116 -5.88 -8.39 0.90
C SER A 116 -6.18 -6.90 1.12
N LYS A 117 -6.20 -6.12 0.05
CA LYS A 117 -6.58 -4.70 0.10
C LYS A 117 -8.07 -4.50 0.35
N LEU A 118 -8.91 -5.37 -0.20
CA LEU A 118 -10.36 -5.38 0.08
C LEU A 118 -10.64 -5.76 1.54
N TYR A 119 -9.91 -6.72 2.09
CA TYR A 119 -9.96 -7.00 3.53
C TYR A 119 -9.66 -5.74 4.35
N GLY A 120 -8.59 -5.01 3.99
CA GLY A 120 -8.22 -3.74 4.63
C GLY A 120 -9.35 -2.71 4.61
N HIS A 121 -10.08 -2.61 3.49
CA HIS A 121 -11.24 -1.73 3.38
C HIS A 121 -12.35 -2.10 4.38
N TRP A 122 -12.75 -3.36 4.40
CA TRP A 122 -13.86 -3.80 5.23
C TRP A 122 -13.51 -3.86 6.72
N ILE A 123 -12.31 -4.25 7.08
CA ILE A 123 -11.91 -4.27 8.49
C ILE A 123 -11.79 -2.86 9.07
N THR A 124 -11.28 -1.90 8.28
CA THR A 124 -11.25 -0.48 8.67
C THR A 124 -12.65 0.06 8.93
N LYS A 125 -13.61 -0.26 8.05
CA LYS A 125 -15.01 0.11 8.23
C LYS A 125 -15.61 -0.56 9.47
N ASN A 126 -15.34 -1.85 9.68
CA ASN A 126 -15.84 -2.60 10.84
C ASN A 126 -15.38 -1.97 12.16
N TYR A 127 -14.07 -1.66 12.29
CA TYR A 127 -13.57 -1.05 13.52
C TYR A 127 -14.11 0.36 13.75
N ARG A 128 -14.32 1.15 12.70
CA ARG A 128 -15.00 2.44 12.80
C ARG A 128 -16.40 2.30 13.36
N GLU A 129 -17.17 1.33 12.88
CA GLU A 129 -18.57 1.14 13.27
C GLU A 129 -18.70 0.44 14.63
N SER A 130 -17.81 -0.51 14.96
CA SER A 130 -17.89 -1.29 16.19
C SER A 130 -17.26 -0.61 17.41
N TYR A 131 -16.19 0.18 17.20
CA TYR A 131 -15.43 0.79 18.29
C TYR A 131 -15.46 2.32 18.28
N GLY A 132 -16.17 2.93 17.33
CA GLY A 132 -16.23 4.39 17.21
C GLY A 132 -14.92 5.06 16.80
N MET A 133 -13.95 4.29 16.28
CA MET A 133 -12.65 4.81 15.87
C MET A 133 -12.77 5.75 14.67
N TYR A 134 -11.98 6.82 14.64
CA TYR A 134 -11.80 7.59 13.43
C TYR A 134 -10.87 6.83 12.47
N ALA A 135 -11.45 5.98 11.64
CA ALA A 135 -10.70 5.17 10.68
C ALA A 135 -11.34 5.27 9.28
N CYS A 136 -10.53 5.55 8.27
CA CYS A 136 -10.98 5.60 6.88
C CYS A 136 -10.02 4.86 5.95
N SER A 137 -10.54 4.43 4.80
CA SER A 137 -9.74 3.79 3.76
C SER A 137 -9.82 4.58 2.46
N GLY A 138 -8.66 4.89 1.87
CA GLY A 138 -8.57 5.50 0.55
C GLY A 138 -8.43 4.43 -0.53
N ILE A 139 -9.27 4.47 -1.56
CA ILE A 139 -9.16 3.59 -2.72
C ILE A 139 -8.22 4.25 -3.72
N LEU A 140 -6.94 3.91 -3.64
CA LEU A 140 -5.90 4.52 -4.45
C LEU A 140 -5.85 3.89 -5.83
N PHE A 141 -5.98 4.71 -6.86
CA PHE A 141 -5.68 4.34 -8.24
C PHE A 141 -4.17 4.44 -8.51
N ASN A 142 -3.74 4.22 -9.74
CA ASN A 142 -2.33 4.34 -10.08
C ASN A 142 -1.88 5.79 -9.94
N HIS A 143 -0.84 6.01 -9.14
CA HIS A 143 -0.23 7.32 -8.95
C HIS A 143 1.28 7.18 -9.04
N GLU A 144 1.91 8.07 -9.76
CA GLU A 144 3.28 7.93 -10.19
C GLU A 144 4.11 9.18 -9.88
N SER A 145 5.42 9.01 -9.78
CA SER A 145 6.38 10.10 -9.64
C SER A 145 7.77 9.64 -10.03
N GLU A 146 8.72 10.55 -10.06
CA GLU A 146 10.14 10.25 -10.27
C GLU A 146 10.72 9.33 -9.17
N ARG A 147 10.03 9.18 -8.04
CA ARG A 147 10.41 8.31 -6.91
C ARG A 147 9.81 6.92 -6.98
N ARG A 148 9.02 6.64 -8.02
CA ARG A 148 8.41 5.32 -8.22
C ARG A 148 9.50 4.24 -8.36
N GLY A 149 9.27 3.06 -7.77
CA GLY A 149 10.19 1.93 -7.90
C GLY A 149 10.37 1.49 -9.37
N ALA A 150 11.58 1.08 -9.73
CA ALA A 150 11.92 0.71 -11.12
C ALA A 150 11.18 -0.54 -11.62
N GLU A 151 10.61 -1.33 -10.72
CA GLU A 151 9.78 -2.50 -11.01
C GLU A 151 8.37 -2.15 -11.52
N PHE A 152 7.92 -0.91 -11.32
CA PHE A 152 6.63 -0.45 -11.81
C PHE A 152 6.72 0.05 -13.25
N VAL A 153 5.64 -0.18 -14.02
CA VAL A 153 5.64 -0.03 -15.48
C VAL A 153 6.05 1.35 -15.96
N THR A 154 5.57 2.43 -15.35
CA THR A 154 5.90 3.80 -15.76
C THR A 154 7.39 4.10 -15.56
N ARG A 155 7.94 3.76 -14.40
CA ARG A 155 9.35 3.94 -14.12
C ARG A 155 10.23 3.02 -14.96
N LYS A 156 9.78 1.76 -15.17
CA LYS A 156 10.44 0.82 -16.08
C LYS A 156 10.54 1.41 -17.50
N ILE A 157 9.45 1.99 -18.02
CA ILE A 157 9.43 2.62 -19.34
C ILE A 157 10.40 3.81 -19.40
N THR A 158 10.32 4.75 -18.47
CA THR A 158 11.16 5.96 -18.50
C THR A 158 12.65 5.64 -18.41
N ILE A 159 13.03 4.67 -17.58
CA ILE A 159 14.42 4.19 -17.49
C ILE A 159 14.85 3.53 -18.80
N ALA A 160 14.02 2.64 -19.36
CA ALA A 160 14.35 1.94 -20.60
C ALA A 160 14.49 2.91 -21.78
N VAL A 161 13.58 3.88 -21.93
CA VAL A 161 13.68 4.90 -22.98
C VAL A 161 14.98 5.69 -22.88
N ALA A 162 15.38 6.09 -21.67
CA ALA A 162 16.65 6.77 -21.44
C ALA A 162 17.84 5.87 -21.83
N LYS A 163 17.83 4.60 -21.44
CA LYS A 163 18.90 3.64 -21.78
C LYS A 163 18.98 3.41 -23.29
N ILE A 164 17.84 3.22 -23.96
CA ILE A 164 17.79 3.02 -25.43
C ILE A 164 18.37 4.26 -26.14
N LYS A 165 17.96 5.45 -25.72
CA LYS A 165 18.52 6.70 -26.28
C LYS A 165 20.03 6.80 -26.18
N HIS A 166 20.62 6.26 -25.11
CA HIS A 166 22.06 6.28 -24.88
C HIS A 166 22.79 5.00 -25.38
N GLY A 167 22.12 4.13 -26.11
CA GLY A 167 22.72 2.89 -26.64
C GLY A 167 23.09 1.86 -25.58
N LEU A 168 22.46 1.95 -24.39
CA LEU A 168 22.70 1.02 -23.27
C LEU A 168 21.69 -0.14 -23.22
N GLN A 169 20.68 -0.10 -24.08
CA GLN A 169 19.63 -1.10 -24.16
C GLN A 169 18.98 -1.00 -25.54
N ASP A 170 18.61 -2.11 -26.15
CA ASP A 170 18.01 -2.14 -27.49
C ASP A 170 16.49 -2.28 -27.45
N VAL A 171 15.95 -2.99 -26.47
CA VAL A 171 14.53 -3.39 -26.41
C VAL A 171 13.98 -3.18 -25.01
N LEU A 172 12.72 -2.75 -24.96
CA LEU A 172 11.90 -2.75 -23.73
C LEU A 172 10.83 -3.83 -23.85
N GLU A 173 10.93 -4.87 -23.01
CA GLU A 173 9.90 -5.89 -22.89
C GLU A 173 8.81 -5.46 -21.90
N LEU A 174 7.58 -5.45 -22.38
CA LEU A 174 6.37 -5.18 -21.61
C LEU A 174 5.42 -6.37 -21.71
N GLY A 175 4.49 -6.48 -20.75
CA GLY A 175 3.44 -7.49 -20.77
C GLY A 175 2.30 -7.09 -21.72
N ASN A 176 1.05 -7.05 -21.23
CA ASN A 176 -0.10 -6.68 -22.04
C ASN A 176 -0.05 -5.19 -22.41
N LEU A 177 0.16 -4.90 -23.70
CA LEU A 177 0.24 -3.53 -24.24
C LEU A 177 -1.13 -2.84 -24.32
N ASP A 178 -2.22 -3.60 -24.35
CA ASP A 178 -3.59 -3.08 -24.43
C ASP A 178 -4.22 -2.79 -23.05
N ALA A 179 -3.47 -3.03 -21.98
CA ALA A 179 -3.95 -2.79 -20.62
C ALA A 179 -4.20 -1.29 -20.39
N LYS A 180 -5.44 -0.97 -20.03
CA LYS A 180 -5.85 0.39 -19.65
C LYS A 180 -5.78 0.55 -18.13
N ARG A 181 -5.34 1.71 -17.68
CA ARG A 181 -5.27 2.10 -16.28
C ARG A 181 -5.65 3.56 -16.13
N ASP A 182 -6.18 3.90 -14.97
CA ASP A 182 -6.35 5.29 -14.57
C ASP A 182 -5.08 5.74 -13.83
N TRP A 183 -4.43 6.78 -14.35
CA TRP A 183 -3.15 7.28 -13.85
C TRP A 183 -3.33 8.67 -13.25
N GLY A 184 -2.94 8.82 -11.96
CA GLY A 184 -2.89 10.08 -11.27
C GLY A 184 -1.48 10.61 -11.08
#